data_a392f258616423a0cb50c69c2c5d26ab
#
_entry.id   a392f258616423a0cb50c69c2c5d26ab
#
_cell.length_a   1.000
_cell.length_b   1.000
_cell.length_c   1.000
_cell.angle_alpha   90.00
_cell.angle_beta   90.00
_cell.angle_gamma   90.00
#
_symmetry.space_group_name_H-M   'P 1'
#
loop_
_entity.id
_entity.type
_entity.pdbx_description
1 polymer ?
#
loop_
_entity_poly.entity_id
_entity_poly.type
_entity_poly.pdbx_seq_one_letter_code
_entity_poly.pdbx_strand_id
1 'polypeptide(L)'
;MTPRSSWWQSTAERGGGLVCWLETLRALVAAPPVCDVVFTANSGHELGHLGLDEFIARRPGWDSPAGALWMHYGANIGAAGGELWVQSASDDLRALAATELTRAGCKLDQIAPKTLVPSGETRDIHRAGGHYVTLVGSNPLFHLPQDRWPHAIDIDTVIRTAAAAGALVERLTGSFIPD
;
A
#
# COMPACT_ATOMS: atom_id res chain seq x y z
N MET A 1 -4.35 -5.96 -1.63
CA MET A 1 -5.05 -4.83 -2.28
C MET A 1 -6.48 -5.22 -2.60
N THR A 2 -7.43 -4.31 -2.47
CA THR A 2 -8.82 -4.47 -2.88
C THR A 2 -9.01 -3.77 -4.23
N PRO A 3 -9.28 -4.50 -5.31
CA PRO A 3 -9.24 -3.91 -6.64
C PRO A 3 -10.44 -3.02 -6.97
N ARG A 4 -11.51 -3.08 -6.16
CA ARG A 4 -12.73 -2.30 -6.39
C ARG A 4 -13.57 -2.23 -5.12
N SER A 5 -14.04 -1.04 -4.76
CA SER A 5 -14.86 -0.84 -3.56
C SER A 5 -16.28 -0.38 -3.83
N SER A 6 -16.59 0.04 -5.06
CA SER A 6 -17.90 0.55 -5.43
C SER A 6 -18.31 0.09 -6.82
N TRP A 7 -19.55 0.42 -7.22
CA TRP A 7 -20.09 0.09 -8.54
C TRP A 7 -19.85 1.16 -9.62
N TRP A 8 -19.09 2.22 -9.32
CA TRP A 8 -18.54 3.16 -10.30
C TRP A 8 -17.05 2.93 -10.54
N GLN A 9 -16.37 3.83 -11.23
CA GLN A 9 -15.00 3.59 -11.67
C GLN A 9 -13.99 3.56 -10.53
N SER A 10 -14.17 4.39 -9.48
CA SER A 10 -13.24 4.51 -8.35
C SER A 10 -11.77 4.67 -8.78
N THR A 11 -11.54 5.60 -9.72
CA THR A 11 -10.25 5.74 -10.41
C THR A 11 -9.14 6.13 -9.44
N ALA A 12 -9.35 7.16 -8.64
CA ALA A 12 -8.36 7.59 -7.66
C ALA A 12 -8.37 6.70 -6.42
N GLU A 13 -9.55 6.24 -6.01
CA GLU A 13 -9.67 5.39 -4.84
C GLU A 13 -8.84 4.11 -4.96
N ARG A 14 -8.83 3.45 -6.13
CA ARG A 14 -8.16 2.15 -6.30
C ARG A 14 -7.08 2.12 -7.38
N GLY A 15 -7.22 2.94 -8.41
CA GLY A 15 -6.35 2.88 -9.59
C GLY A 15 -4.87 3.08 -9.28
N GLY A 16 -4.53 4.12 -8.51
CA GLY A 16 -3.14 4.40 -8.16
C GLY A 16 -2.48 3.27 -7.36
N GLY A 17 -3.21 2.70 -6.39
CA GLY A 17 -2.72 1.55 -5.64
C GLY A 17 -2.54 0.30 -6.50
N LEU A 18 -3.43 0.05 -7.48
CA LEU A 18 -3.28 -1.04 -8.45
C LEU A 18 -2.03 -0.89 -9.30
N VAL A 19 -1.74 0.33 -9.76
CA VAL A 19 -0.53 0.62 -10.54
C VAL A 19 0.71 0.36 -9.69
N CYS A 20 0.76 0.81 -8.44
CA CYS A 20 1.87 0.52 -7.52
C CYS A 20 2.06 -0.98 -7.31
N TRP A 21 0.98 -1.73 -7.13
CA TRP A 21 1.00 -3.18 -6.93
C TRP A 21 1.54 -3.92 -8.17
N LEU A 22 1.11 -3.54 -9.38
CA LEU A 22 1.62 -4.09 -10.63
C LEU A 22 3.09 -3.72 -10.89
N GLU A 23 3.49 -2.49 -10.57
CA GLU A 23 4.88 -2.06 -10.73
C GLU A 23 5.80 -2.79 -9.75
N THR A 24 5.36 -3.05 -8.52
CA THR A 24 6.07 -3.90 -7.55
C THR A 24 6.31 -5.30 -8.12
N LEU A 25 5.28 -5.91 -8.72
CA LEU A 25 5.44 -7.21 -9.38
C LEU A 25 6.47 -7.14 -10.52
N ARG A 26 6.38 -6.10 -11.34
CA ARG A 26 7.32 -5.89 -12.46
C ARG A 26 8.76 -5.70 -11.99
N ALA A 27 8.98 -4.93 -10.94
CA ALA A 27 10.29 -4.70 -10.33
C ALA A 27 10.90 -6.02 -9.82
N LEU A 28 10.14 -6.82 -9.08
CA LEU A 28 10.61 -8.11 -8.55
C LEU A 28 10.86 -9.17 -9.62
N VAL A 29 10.18 -9.09 -10.75
CA VAL A 29 10.50 -9.97 -11.92
C VAL A 29 11.83 -9.54 -12.55
N ALA A 30 12.11 -8.25 -12.61
CA ALA A 30 13.35 -7.71 -13.16
C ALA A 30 14.55 -7.90 -12.22
N ALA A 31 14.34 -7.79 -10.91
CA ALA A 31 15.33 -8.00 -9.85
C ALA A 31 14.79 -9.03 -8.84
N PRO A 32 15.03 -10.33 -9.06
CA PRO A 32 14.46 -11.38 -8.24
C PRO A 32 14.82 -11.23 -6.75
N PRO A 33 13.85 -11.35 -5.84
CA PRO A 33 14.06 -11.22 -4.40
C PRO A 33 14.84 -12.41 -3.83
N VAL A 34 15.44 -12.21 -2.65
CA VAL A 34 16.12 -13.30 -1.92
C VAL A 34 15.19 -14.06 -0.96
N CYS A 35 13.92 -13.68 -0.91
CA CYS A 35 12.89 -14.29 -0.08
C CYS A 35 11.62 -14.58 -0.89
N ASP A 36 10.74 -15.38 -0.34
CA ASP A 36 9.43 -15.61 -0.94
C ASP A 36 8.57 -14.35 -0.88
N VAL A 37 7.91 -14.02 -2.00
CA VAL A 37 6.97 -12.90 -2.08
C VAL A 37 5.62 -13.40 -2.58
N VAL A 38 4.57 -13.06 -1.84
CA VAL A 38 3.20 -13.43 -2.18
C VAL A 38 2.39 -12.17 -2.49
N PHE A 39 1.85 -12.11 -3.69
CA PHE A 39 0.94 -11.05 -4.11
C PHE A 39 -0.50 -11.42 -3.79
N THR A 40 -1.20 -10.54 -3.06
CA THR A 40 -2.60 -10.73 -2.71
C THR A 40 -3.47 -9.61 -3.28
N ALA A 41 -4.64 -9.97 -3.77
CA ALA A 41 -5.70 -9.04 -4.16
C ALA A 41 -6.99 -9.54 -3.51
N ASN A 42 -7.33 -8.96 -2.36
CA ASN A 42 -8.43 -9.43 -1.54
C ASN A 42 -9.76 -8.78 -1.96
N SER A 43 -10.85 -9.49 -1.81
CA SER A 43 -12.22 -8.99 -1.97
C SER A 43 -12.89 -8.76 -0.62
N GLY A 44 -14.08 -8.14 -0.62
CA GLY A 44 -14.88 -7.98 0.60
C GLY A 44 -14.36 -6.90 1.55
N HIS A 45 -13.64 -5.89 1.04
CA HIS A 45 -13.15 -4.76 1.84
C HIS A 45 -14.28 -4.09 2.64
N GLU A 46 -15.37 -3.71 1.95
CA GLU A 46 -16.52 -3.04 2.56
C GLU A 46 -17.36 -3.97 3.47
N LEU A 47 -17.07 -5.25 3.45
CA LEU A 47 -17.72 -6.25 4.32
C LEU A 47 -16.85 -6.62 5.53
N GLY A 48 -15.90 -5.76 5.90
CA GLY A 48 -15.02 -5.97 7.05
C GLY A 48 -13.79 -6.80 6.73
N HIS A 49 -13.22 -6.65 5.53
CA HIS A 49 -11.97 -7.28 5.07
C HIS A 49 -12.04 -8.82 4.91
N LEU A 50 -13.21 -9.37 4.57
CA LEU A 50 -13.43 -10.81 4.48
C LEU A 50 -12.35 -11.58 3.71
N GLY A 51 -11.84 -11.01 2.61
CA GLY A 51 -10.78 -11.65 1.83
C GLY A 51 -9.45 -11.74 2.56
N LEU A 52 -9.10 -10.76 3.38
CA LEU A 52 -7.91 -10.83 4.24
C LEU A 52 -8.11 -11.85 5.36
N ASP A 53 -9.27 -11.85 6.02
CA ASP A 53 -9.58 -12.80 7.08
C ASP A 53 -9.44 -14.25 6.59
N GLU A 54 -9.99 -14.56 5.42
CA GLU A 54 -9.88 -15.88 4.80
C GLU A 54 -8.43 -16.21 4.40
N PHE A 55 -7.66 -15.22 3.93
CA PHE A 55 -6.25 -15.41 3.60
C PHE A 55 -5.43 -15.75 4.85
N ILE A 56 -5.61 -15.01 5.94
CA ILE A 56 -4.91 -15.24 7.22
C ILE A 56 -5.36 -16.56 7.87
N ALA A 57 -6.65 -16.90 7.83
CA ALA A 57 -7.15 -18.16 8.35
C ALA A 57 -6.44 -19.38 7.72
N ARG A 58 -6.05 -19.28 6.44
CA ARG A 58 -5.27 -20.31 5.73
C ARG A 58 -3.76 -20.21 5.95
N ARG A 59 -3.28 -19.14 6.58
CA ARG A 59 -1.86 -18.87 6.86
C ARG A 59 -1.68 -18.32 8.27
N PRO A 60 -1.97 -19.14 9.31
CA PRO A 60 -1.90 -18.69 10.69
C PRO A 60 -0.54 -18.11 11.03
N GLY A 61 -0.54 -16.94 11.67
CA GLY A 61 0.67 -16.27 12.13
C GLY A 61 1.34 -15.35 11.12
N TRP A 62 0.85 -15.27 9.88
CA TRP A 62 1.42 -14.35 8.88
C TRP A 62 1.21 -12.87 9.25
N ASP A 63 0.21 -12.55 10.02
CA ASP A 63 -0.10 -11.24 10.58
C ASP A 63 0.63 -10.93 11.89
N SER A 64 1.38 -11.88 12.45
CA SER A 64 2.12 -11.73 13.72
C SER A 64 3.48 -11.05 13.53
N PRO A 65 4.15 -10.63 14.63
CA PRO A 65 5.50 -10.07 14.58
C PRO A 65 6.56 -11.01 13.97
N ALA A 66 6.37 -12.33 14.11
CA ALA A 66 7.25 -13.34 13.51
C ALA A 66 6.79 -13.79 12.12
N GLY A 67 5.74 -13.17 11.59
CA GLY A 67 5.12 -13.53 10.33
C GLY A 67 5.73 -12.80 9.12
N ALA A 68 4.87 -12.40 8.20
CA ALA A 68 5.28 -11.72 6.99
C ALA A 68 5.45 -10.21 7.20
N LEU A 69 6.33 -9.58 6.41
CA LEU A 69 6.29 -8.15 6.20
C LEU A 69 5.25 -7.83 5.11
N TRP A 70 4.30 -6.96 5.45
CA TRP A 70 3.21 -6.58 4.56
C TRP A 70 3.49 -5.25 3.86
N MET A 71 3.54 -5.27 2.53
CA MET A 71 3.50 -4.05 1.73
C MET A 71 2.07 -3.80 1.26
N HIS A 72 1.44 -2.76 1.79
CA HIS A 72 0.04 -2.43 1.52
C HIS A 72 -0.08 -1.16 0.66
N TYR A 73 -0.77 -1.29 -0.44
CA TYR A 73 -1.17 -0.18 -1.30
C TYR A 73 -2.64 0.14 -1.00
N GLY A 74 -2.82 1.15 -0.17
CA GLY A 74 -4.15 1.61 0.27
C GLY A 74 -4.88 2.43 -0.78
N ALA A 75 -5.98 3.04 -0.36
CA ALA A 75 -6.79 3.87 -1.22
C ALA A 75 -6.10 5.21 -1.57
N ASN A 76 -6.59 5.85 -2.63
CA ASN A 76 -6.38 7.26 -2.95
C ASN A 76 -4.94 7.67 -3.33
N ILE A 77 -4.07 6.72 -3.66
CA ILE A 77 -2.70 7.03 -4.13
C ILE A 77 -2.80 7.77 -5.47
N GLY A 78 -2.29 8.99 -5.50
CA GLY A 78 -2.31 9.85 -6.68
C GLY A 78 -3.67 10.47 -7.00
N ALA A 79 -4.58 10.59 -6.03
CA ALA A 79 -5.81 11.35 -6.21
C ALA A 79 -5.52 12.82 -6.52
N ALA A 80 -6.20 13.38 -7.51
CA ALA A 80 -6.08 14.80 -7.84
C ALA A 80 -6.51 15.69 -6.67
N GLY A 81 -5.60 16.57 -6.22
CA GLY A 81 -5.82 17.39 -5.02
C GLY A 81 -5.78 16.63 -3.70
N GLY A 82 -5.37 15.37 -3.72
CA GLY A 82 -5.18 14.55 -2.53
C GLY A 82 -3.77 14.67 -1.94
N GLU A 83 -3.55 13.96 -0.86
CA GLU A 83 -2.28 13.85 -0.14
C GLU A 83 -1.71 12.43 -0.28
N LEU A 84 -0.40 12.28 -0.07
CA LEU A 84 0.27 10.98 0.01
C LEU A 84 0.85 10.78 1.41
N TRP A 85 0.55 9.65 2.03
CA TRP A 85 0.95 9.30 3.38
C TRP A 85 1.69 7.97 3.43
N VAL A 86 2.64 7.88 4.37
CA VAL A 86 3.29 6.63 4.78
C VAL A 86 2.83 6.26 6.19
N GLN A 87 2.48 4.99 6.38
CA GLN A 87 2.12 4.44 7.69
C GLN A 87 2.89 3.15 7.95
N SER A 88 3.43 2.99 9.15
CA SER A 88 4.01 1.77 9.69
C SER A 88 4.14 1.91 11.21
N ALA A 89 4.12 0.82 11.95
CA ALA A 89 4.48 0.78 13.36
C ALA A 89 6.00 0.86 13.59
N SER A 90 6.82 0.53 12.58
CA SER A 90 8.29 0.58 12.62
C SER A 90 8.82 1.94 12.17
N ASP A 91 9.72 2.54 12.96
CA ASP A 91 10.42 3.79 12.61
C ASP A 91 11.30 3.58 11.37
N ASP A 92 12.00 2.46 11.27
CA ASP A 92 12.91 2.16 10.16
C ASP A 92 12.16 1.95 8.85
N LEU A 93 11.06 1.22 8.88
CA LEU A 93 10.21 1.02 7.70
C LEU A 93 9.60 2.33 7.21
N ARG A 94 9.18 3.22 8.12
CA ARG A 94 8.68 4.56 7.74
C ARG A 94 9.79 5.41 7.11
N ALA A 95 10.97 5.40 7.71
CA ALA A 95 12.11 6.17 7.20
C ALA A 95 12.56 5.66 5.83
N LEU A 96 12.62 4.33 5.66
CA LEU A 96 12.94 3.72 4.37
C LEU A 96 11.93 4.11 3.29
N ALA A 97 10.63 3.95 3.57
CA ALA A 97 9.57 4.30 2.63
C ALA A 97 9.59 5.80 2.27
N ALA A 98 9.75 6.68 3.26
CA ALA A 98 9.86 8.12 3.03
C ALA A 98 11.08 8.47 2.16
N THR A 99 12.21 7.79 2.37
CA THR A 99 13.43 7.96 1.58
C THR A 99 13.20 7.60 0.12
N GLU A 100 12.60 6.45 -0.18
CA GLU A 100 12.37 6.01 -1.56
C GLU A 100 11.33 6.90 -2.26
N LEU A 101 10.27 7.32 -1.55
CA LEU A 101 9.28 8.29 -2.08
C LEU A 101 9.94 9.64 -2.43
N THR A 102 10.77 10.16 -1.52
CA THR A 102 11.50 11.43 -1.75
C THR A 102 12.46 11.30 -2.93
N ARG A 103 13.19 10.18 -3.03
CA ARG A 103 14.12 9.92 -4.14
C ARG A 103 13.42 9.86 -5.49
N ALA A 104 12.20 9.32 -5.54
CA ALA A 104 11.38 9.29 -6.73
C ALA A 104 10.70 10.64 -7.05
N GLY A 105 10.92 11.68 -6.23
CA GLY A 105 10.30 13.00 -6.40
C GLY A 105 8.83 13.05 -6.01
N CYS A 106 8.37 12.15 -5.17
CA CYS A 106 7.02 12.23 -4.63
C CYS A 106 6.94 13.38 -3.61
N LYS A 107 5.84 14.13 -3.65
CA LYS A 107 5.45 14.99 -2.54
C LYS A 107 4.84 14.11 -1.46
N LEU A 108 5.60 13.85 -0.40
CA LEU A 108 5.11 13.14 0.77
C LEU A 108 4.50 14.17 1.74
N ASP A 109 3.19 14.11 1.94
CA ASP A 109 2.47 15.08 2.76
C ASP A 109 2.52 14.70 4.25
N GLN A 110 2.46 13.41 4.58
CA GLN A 110 2.51 12.94 5.96
C GLN A 110 3.29 11.63 6.13
N ILE A 111 4.08 11.58 7.20
CA ILE A 111 4.57 10.34 7.79
C ILE A 111 3.77 10.15 9.08
N ALA A 112 2.84 9.21 9.06
CA ALA A 112 1.96 9.00 10.19
C ALA A 112 2.74 8.58 11.45
N PRO A 113 2.37 9.06 12.65
CA PRO A 113 3.00 8.62 13.87
C PRO A 113 2.78 7.12 14.06
N LYS A 114 3.75 6.42 14.67
CA LYS A 114 3.68 4.95 14.88
C LYS A 114 2.50 4.51 15.75
N THR A 115 1.95 5.41 16.52
CA THR A 115 0.78 5.16 17.38
C THR A 115 -0.55 5.27 16.63
N LEU A 116 -0.53 5.73 15.36
CA LEU A 116 -1.73 5.77 14.55
C LEU A 116 -2.12 4.36 14.14
N VAL A 117 -3.33 3.97 14.49
CA VAL A 117 -3.93 2.74 13.98
C VAL A 117 -4.35 2.99 12.52
N PRO A 118 -3.79 2.25 11.55
CA PRO A 118 -4.14 2.46 10.15
C PRO A 118 -5.60 2.07 9.86
N SER A 119 -6.11 2.56 8.74
CA SER A 119 -7.39 2.14 8.19
C SER A 119 -7.20 0.98 7.19
N GLY A 120 -8.30 0.36 6.79
CA GLY A 120 -8.28 -0.76 5.83
C GLY A 120 -7.63 -2.02 6.39
N GLU A 121 -7.21 -2.90 5.51
CA GLU A 121 -6.65 -4.22 5.84
C GLU A 121 -5.41 -4.15 6.75
N THR A 122 -4.62 -3.11 6.62
CA THR A 122 -3.43 -2.92 7.47
C THR A 122 -3.78 -2.76 8.95
N ARG A 123 -5.01 -2.32 9.27
CA ARG A 123 -5.51 -2.25 10.64
C ARG A 123 -5.44 -3.62 11.34
N ASP A 124 -5.76 -4.67 10.62
CA ASP A 124 -5.83 -6.01 11.19
C ASP A 124 -4.41 -6.55 11.43
N ILE A 125 -3.48 -6.30 10.49
CA ILE A 125 -2.05 -6.60 10.67
C ILE A 125 -1.46 -5.80 11.86
N HIS A 126 -1.77 -4.50 11.95
CA HIS A 126 -1.33 -3.65 13.06
C HIS A 126 -1.82 -4.18 14.41
N ARG A 127 -3.08 -4.59 14.52
CA ARG A 127 -3.68 -5.13 15.75
C ARG A 127 -3.07 -6.45 16.17
N ALA A 128 -2.64 -7.27 15.21
CA ALA A 128 -1.93 -8.52 15.46
C ALA A 128 -0.44 -8.30 15.79
N GLY A 129 0.06 -7.07 15.72
CA GLY A 129 1.46 -6.71 15.96
C GLY A 129 2.40 -6.97 14.80
N GLY A 130 1.88 -7.29 13.62
CA GLY A 130 2.66 -7.59 12.43
C GLY A 130 3.40 -6.40 11.84
N HIS A 131 4.40 -6.69 11.00
CA HIS A 131 5.19 -5.68 10.31
C HIS A 131 4.53 -5.27 9.00
N TYR A 132 4.46 -3.97 8.75
CA TYR A 132 3.86 -3.45 7.52
C TYR A 132 4.44 -2.11 7.10
N VAL A 133 4.34 -1.83 5.81
CA VAL A 133 4.40 -0.47 5.23
C VAL A 133 3.13 -0.24 4.44
N THR A 134 2.45 0.87 4.70
CA THR A 134 1.29 1.30 3.94
C THR A 134 1.58 2.61 3.22
N LEU A 135 1.36 2.62 1.91
CA LEU A 135 1.19 3.84 1.13
C LEU A 135 -0.31 4.08 0.95
N VAL A 136 -0.77 5.24 1.30
CA VAL A 136 -2.20 5.62 1.24
C VAL A 136 -2.32 7.10 0.97
N GLY A 137 -3.40 7.54 0.35
CA GLY A 137 -3.65 8.94 0.11
C GLY A 137 -4.99 9.43 0.66
N SER A 138 -5.23 10.73 0.55
CA SER A 138 -6.56 11.31 0.69
C SER A 138 -7.17 11.61 -0.69
N ASN A 139 -8.49 11.76 -0.74
CA ASN A 139 -9.20 11.99 -1.99
C ASN A 139 -10.46 12.84 -1.76
N PRO A 140 -10.53 14.04 -2.31
CA PRO A 140 -11.74 14.87 -2.20
C PRO A 140 -12.99 14.21 -2.82
N LEU A 141 -12.78 13.25 -3.73
CA LEU A 141 -13.86 12.52 -4.42
C LEU A 141 -14.07 11.11 -3.87
N PHE A 142 -13.54 10.81 -2.66
CA PHE A 142 -13.65 9.50 -2.06
C PHE A 142 -15.10 9.05 -1.89
N HIS A 143 -15.44 7.87 -2.39
CA HIS A 143 -16.79 7.30 -2.42
C HIS A 143 -17.83 8.13 -3.20
N LEU A 144 -17.39 9.02 -4.10
CA LEU A 144 -18.27 9.79 -4.95
C LEU A 144 -18.27 9.27 -6.40
N PRO A 145 -19.42 9.36 -7.12
CA PRO A 145 -19.50 8.97 -8.53
C PRO A 145 -18.59 9.78 -9.48
N GLN A 146 -18.09 10.92 -9.01
CA GLN A 146 -17.15 11.80 -9.71
C GLN A 146 -15.71 11.26 -9.69
N ASP A 147 -15.39 10.25 -8.86
CA ASP A 147 -14.09 9.56 -8.89
C ASP A 147 -13.93 8.78 -10.19
N ARG A 148 -13.64 9.49 -11.28
CA ARG A 148 -13.57 8.97 -12.64
C ARG A 148 -12.36 9.49 -13.38
N TRP A 149 -11.84 8.63 -14.26
CA TRP A 149 -10.83 9.00 -15.24
C TRP A 149 -11.33 10.08 -16.20
N PRO A 150 -10.48 11.04 -16.61
CA PRO A 150 -9.10 11.27 -16.16
C PRO A 150 -9.00 12.23 -14.96
N HIS A 151 -10.06 12.91 -14.59
CA HIS A 151 -10.05 14.10 -13.76
C HIS A 151 -9.79 13.83 -12.27
N ALA A 152 -10.07 12.62 -11.81
CA ALA A 152 -9.89 12.25 -10.40
C ALA A 152 -8.46 11.89 -10.04
N ILE A 153 -7.54 11.75 -11.01
CA ILE A 153 -6.18 11.22 -10.79
C ILE A 153 -5.11 12.17 -11.31
N ASP A 154 -4.04 12.31 -10.55
CA ASP A 154 -2.77 12.91 -10.96
C ASP A 154 -1.81 11.79 -11.40
N ILE A 155 -1.70 11.64 -12.71
CA ILE A 155 -0.88 10.59 -13.34
C ILE A 155 0.60 10.71 -12.97
N ASP A 156 1.13 11.92 -12.89
CA ASP A 156 2.54 12.13 -12.56
C ASP A 156 2.85 11.68 -11.13
N THR A 157 1.93 11.94 -10.20
CA THR A 157 2.03 11.44 -8.83
C THR A 157 1.93 9.92 -8.78
N VAL A 158 1.04 9.29 -9.55
CA VAL A 158 0.95 7.83 -9.63
C VAL A 158 2.23 7.22 -10.17
N ILE A 159 2.80 7.76 -11.26
CA ILE A 159 4.03 7.26 -11.87
C ILE A 159 5.20 7.32 -10.87
N ARG A 160 5.39 8.46 -10.21
CA ARG A 160 6.45 8.61 -9.20
C ARG A 160 6.26 7.67 -8.02
N THR A 161 5.03 7.55 -7.51
CA THR A 161 4.74 6.66 -6.37
C THR A 161 4.93 5.19 -6.75
N ALA A 162 4.55 4.79 -7.96
CA ALA A 162 4.77 3.43 -8.45
C ALA A 162 6.28 3.11 -8.59
N ALA A 163 7.08 4.04 -9.12
CA ALA A 163 8.54 3.88 -9.17
C ALA A 163 9.15 3.75 -7.76
N ALA A 164 8.70 4.58 -6.82
CA ALA A 164 9.13 4.48 -5.42
C ALA A 164 8.72 3.13 -4.79
N ALA A 165 7.52 2.64 -5.08
CA ALA A 165 7.03 1.35 -4.59
C ALA A 165 7.88 0.17 -5.08
N GLY A 166 8.27 0.19 -6.37
CA GLY A 166 9.21 -0.79 -6.94
C GLY A 166 10.57 -0.75 -6.24
N ALA A 167 11.18 0.43 -6.12
CA ALA A 167 12.47 0.60 -5.44
C ALA A 167 12.41 0.20 -3.96
N LEU A 168 11.32 0.55 -3.26
CA LEU A 168 11.12 0.18 -1.87
C LEU A 168 11.06 -1.34 -1.69
N VAL A 169 10.29 -2.04 -2.52
CA VAL A 169 10.16 -3.49 -2.38
C VAL A 169 11.46 -4.22 -2.73
N GLU A 170 12.24 -3.75 -3.70
CA GLU A 170 13.58 -4.28 -3.98
C GLU A 170 14.49 -4.16 -2.75
N ARG A 171 14.43 -3.04 -2.03
CA ARG A 171 15.17 -2.84 -0.78
C ARG A 171 14.70 -3.77 0.33
N LEU A 172 13.40 -3.91 0.50
CA LEU A 172 12.80 -4.76 1.54
C LEU A 172 13.10 -6.24 1.32
N THR A 173 13.17 -6.68 0.07
CA THR A 173 13.38 -8.09 -0.27
C THR A 173 14.84 -8.46 -0.55
N GLY A 174 15.72 -7.46 -0.74
CA GLY A 174 17.14 -7.68 -1.02
C GLY A 174 18.06 -7.60 0.20
N SER A 175 17.69 -6.85 1.25
CA SER A 175 18.58 -6.58 2.39
C SER A 175 17.88 -6.37 3.73
N PHE A 176 16.56 -6.34 3.77
CA PHE A 176 15.83 -6.08 5.01
C PHE A 176 15.42 -7.40 5.67
N ILE A 177 16.09 -7.74 6.77
CA ILE A 177 15.66 -8.76 7.74
C ILE A 177 15.20 -7.94 8.96
N PRO A 178 13.90 -7.88 9.30
CA PRO A 178 13.47 -7.27 10.56
C PRO A 178 14.07 -8.03 11.75
N ASP A 179 14.59 -7.31 12.72
CA ASP A 179 14.99 -7.86 14.02
C ASP A 179 13.77 -8.36 14.81
#